data_f287aa7d1f3be241d68eaae93a5ae093
#
_entry.id   f287aa7d1f3be241d68eaae93a5ae093
#
_cell.length_a   1.000
_cell.length_b   1.000
_cell.length_c   1.000
_cell.angle_alpha   90.00
_cell.angle_beta   90.00
_cell.angle_gamma   90.00
#
_symmetry.space_group_name_H-M   'P 1'
#
loop_
_entity.id
_entity.type
_entity.pdbx_description
1 polymer ?
#
loop_
_entity_poly.entity_id
_entity_poly.type
_entity_poly.pdbx_seq_one_letter_code
_entity_poly.pdbx_strand_id
1 'polypeptide(L)'
;DKSAATQSTRPLKEYTIAQFLDTTSVQGASFSADESRILFSSNKTGIWNAYTVSTSGGTWTPITTSTTDSTYAISFFPHDSRVLITRDHGGNELNHVYALAEDGVERDLTPGDKLKAQFVGWSHGGDAFFVSSNERDPKFFDVYRYDAKSYARTLLFENTAGYFPAAVSGDAQWIALDKPNTTNDSDIYLWSAATKATTHISKHTGD
;
A
#
# COMPACT_ATOMS: atom_id res chain seq x y z
N ASP A 1 17.96 -58.12 3.62
CA ASP A 1 16.66 -57.71 4.13
C ASP A 1 16.39 -56.27 3.82
N LYS A 2 15.63 -56.02 2.74
CA LYS A 2 15.17 -54.66 2.43
C LYS A 2 13.84 -54.46 3.15
N SER A 3 13.85 -53.72 4.23
CA SER A 3 12.65 -53.25 4.90
C SER A 3 11.80 -52.42 3.92
N ALA A 4 10.64 -52.93 3.54
CA ALA A 4 9.65 -52.22 2.75
C ALA A 4 9.10 -51.05 3.59
N ALA A 5 9.36 -49.84 3.14
CA ALA A 5 8.78 -48.63 3.74
C ALA A 5 7.25 -48.70 3.57
N THR A 6 6.52 -48.82 4.67
CA THR A 6 5.05 -48.78 4.71
C THR A 6 4.60 -47.40 4.24
N GLN A 7 4.11 -47.29 3.02
CA GLN A 7 3.47 -46.07 2.54
C GLN A 7 2.22 -45.81 3.39
N SER A 8 2.25 -44.68 4.11
CA SER A 8 1.08 -44.19 4.84
C SER A 8 -0.01 -43.86 3.84
N THR A 9 -1.05 -44.67 3.81
CA THR A 9 -2.27 -44.47 3.00
C THR A 9 -3.17 -43.43 3.68
N ARG A 10 -2.68 -42.16 3.78
CA ARG A 10 -3.54 -41.06 4.20
C ARG A 10 -4.57 -40.84 3.07
N PRO A 11 -5.88 -40.94 3.31
CA PRO A 11 -6.90 -40.76 2.29
C PRO A 11 -6.72 -39.31 1.72
N LEU A 12 -6.73 -39.25 0.38
CA LEU A 12 -6.71 -37.95 -0.31
C LEU A 12 -7.97 -37.17 0.08
N LYS A 13 -7.80 -35.94 0.53
CA LYS A 13 -8.92 -35.05 0.83
C LYS A 13 -9.38 -34.44 -0.49
N GLU A 14 -10.62 -34.73 -0.86
CA GLU A 14 -11.26 -34.11 -2.01
C GLU A 14 -11.94 -32.81 -1.61
N TYR A 15 -11.77 -31.78 -2.43
CA TYR A 15 -12.39 -30.47 -2.23
C TYR A 15 -13.29 -30.16 -3.42
N THR A 16 -14.46 -29.61 -3.16
CA THR A 16 -15.33 -29.08 -4.20
C THR A 16 -14.78 -27.74 -4.73
N ILE A 17 -15.17 -27.35 -5.95
CA ILE A 17 -14.82 -26.04 -6.51
C ILE A 17 -15.29 -24.92 -5.59
N ALA A 18 -16.48 -25.02 -5.01
CA ALA A 18 -17.01 -24.05 -4.05
C ALA A 18 -16.08 -23.89 -2.83
N GLN A 19 -15.58 -24.99 -2.26
CA GLN A 19 -14.63 -24.94 -1.12
C GLN A 19 -13.28 -24.32 -1.48
N PHE A 20 -12.86 -24.42 -2.75
CA PHE A 20 -11.65 -23.74 -3.23
C PHE A 20 -11.87 -22.23 -3.41
N LEU A 21 -13.07 -21.82 -3.82
CA LEU A 21 -13.42 -20.41 -4.07
C LEU A 21 -13.89 -19.69 -2.80
N ASP A 22 -14.42 -20.42 -1.81
CA ASP A 22 -14.90 -19.89 -0.53
C ASP A 22 -13.73 -19.68 0.45
N THR A 23 -12.74 -18.89 0.02
CA THR A 23 -11.56 -18.54 0.83
C THR A 23 -11.64 -17.10 1.31
N THR A 24 -11.44 -16.91 2.62
CA THR A 24 -11.23 -15.57 3.18
C THR A 24 -9.75 -15.24 3.10
N SER A 25 -9.44 -14.18 2.36
CA SER A 25 -8.08 -13.64 2.23
C SER A 25 -7.88 -12.47 3.18
N VAL A 26 -6.65 -12.34 3.69
CA VAL A 26 -6.21 -11.25 4.55
C VAL A 26 -4.90 -10.71 3.99
N GLN A 27 -4.75 -9.39 3.91
CA GLN A 27 -3.53 -8.74 3.45
C GLN A 27 -3.28 -7.40 4.12
N GLY A 28 -2.03 -6.98 4.09
CA GLY A 28 -1.57 -5.75 4.74
C GLY A 28 -1.68 -5.86 6.25
N ALA A 29 -0.82 -5.19 6.97
CA ALA A 29 -0.92 -5.07 8.42
C ALA A 29 -0.24 -3.79 8.89
N SER A 30 -0.88 -3.09 9.84
CA SER A 30 -0.32 -1.93 10.52
C SER A 30 -0.78 -1.94 11.96
N PHE A 31 0.13 -1.69 12.90
CA PHE A 31 -0.23 -1.50 14.30
C PHE A 31 -0.81 -0.11 14.54
N SER A 32 -1.77 -0.01 15.47
CA SER A 32 -2.17 1.27 16.05
C SER A 32 -1.02 1.90 16.84
N ALA A 33 -1.09 3.21 17.12
CA ALA A 33 -0.05 3.94 17.85
C ALA A 33 0.28 3.34 19.24
N ASP A 34 -0.71 2.75 19.89
CA ASP A 34 -0.59 2.07 21.19
C ASP A 34 -0.31 0.56 21.09
N GLU A 35 -0.14 0.05 19.84
CA GLU A 35 0.09 -1.37 19.53
C GLU A 35 -1.02 -2.33 20.01
N SER A 36 -2.18 -1.81 20.40
CA SER A 36 -3.30 -2.63 20.89
C SER A 36 -4.14 -3.25 19.78
N ARG A 37 -4.07 -2.69 18.55
CA ARG A 37 -4.87 -3.13 17.40
C ARG A 37 -4.00 -3.31 16.16
N ILE A 38 -4.45 -4.22 15.30
CA ILE A 38 -3.91 -4.43 13.96
C ILE A 38 -4.98 -4.03 12.96
N LEU A 39 -4.62 -3.13 12.02
CA LEU A 39 -5.40 -2.78 10.84
C LEU A 39 -4.99 -3.71 9.69
N PHE A 40 -5.96 -4.21 8.91
CA PHE A 40 -5.70 -5.09 7.77
C PHE A 40 -6.87 -5.05 6.79
N SER A 41 -6.69 -5.63 5.61
CA SER A 41 -7.73 -5.79 4.59
C SER A 41 -8.17 -7.24 4.50
N SER A 42 -9.48 -7.46 4.26
CA SER A 42 -10.02 -8.80 4.01
C SER A 42 -11.20 -8.75 3.04
N ASN A 43 -11.37 -9.83 2.27
CA ASN A 43 -12.52 -10.06 1.41
C ASN A 43 -13.63 -10.88 2.10
N LYS A 44 -13.67 -10.93 3.43
CA LYS A 44 -14.62 -11.72 4.23
C LYS A 44 -16.10 -11.51 3.84
N THR A 45 -16.46 -10.33 3.35
CA THR A 45 -17.81 -9.98 2.91
C THR A 45 -18.03 -10.13 1.40
N GLY A 46 -17.14 -10.84 0.70
CA GLY A 46 -17.16 -11.02 -0.76
C GLY A 46 -16.44 -9.92 -1.54
N ILE A 47 -16.13 -8.79 -0.89
CA ILE A 47 -15.39 -7.66 -1.42
C ILE A 47 -14.38 -7.19 -0.37
N TRP A 48 -13.27 -6.62 -0.81
CA TRP A 48 -12.24 -6.12 0.10
C TRP A 48 -12.73 -4.93 0.92
N ASN A 49 -12.55 -5.02 2.22
CA ASN A 49 -12.80 -3.98 3.20
C ASN A 49 -11.68 -3.92 4.22
N ALA A 50 -11.52 -2.78 4.89
CA ALA A 50 -10.58 -2.59 5.97
C ALA A 50 -11.22 -3.02 7.31
N TYR A 51 -10.42 -3.70 8.13
CA TYR A 51 -10.81 -4.22 9.45
C TYR A 51 -9.74 -3.90 10.48
N THR A 52 -10.14 -3.92 11.75
CA THR A 52 -9.20 -4.00 12.87
C THR A 52 -9.48 -5.23 13.72
N VAL A 53 -8.43 -5.69 14.41
CA VAL A 53 -8.51 -6.73 15.43
C VAL A 53 -7.59 -6.37 16.58
N SER A 54 -7.91 -6.77 17.80
CA SER A 54 -7.01 -6.65 18.95
C SER A 54 -5.74 -7.48 18.72
N THR A 55 -4.59 -7.01 19.21
CA THR A 55 -3.34 -7.79 19.22
C THR A 55 -3.43 -9.06 20.07
N SER A 56 -4.41 -9.13 20.97
CA SER A 56 -4.76 -10.36 21.70
C SER A 56 -5.68 -11.31 20.92
N GLY A 57 -6.05 -10.96 19.68
CA GLY A 57 -7.00 -11.71 18.85
C GLY A 57 -8.46 -11.35 19.12
N GLY A 58 -9.37 -12.17 18.60
CA GLY A 58 -10.80 -12.00 18.82
C GLY A 58 -11.57 -11.58 17.55
N THR A 59 -12.69 -10.89 17.76
CA THR A 59 -13.59 -10.47 16.67
C THR A 59 -13.02 -9.33 15.86
N TRP A 60 -13.13 -9.42 14.54
CA TRP A 60 -12.76 -8.35 13.62
C TRP A 60 -13.80 -7.24 13.61
N THR A 61 -13.35 -6.02 13.78
CA THR A 61 -14.21 -4.84 13.69
C THR A 61 -14.04 -4.21 12.31
N PRO A 62 -15.11 -4.08 11.50
CA PRO A 62 -15.02 -3.43 10.20
C PRO A 62 -14.75 -1.93 10.38
N ILE A 63 -13.79 -1.41 9.63
CA ILE A 63 -13.48 0.02 9.49
C ILE A 63 -14.21 0.58 8.27
N THR A 64 -14.33 -0.22 7.21
CA THR A 64 -15.13 0.09 6.03
C THR A 64 -16.15 -1.01 5.77
N THR A 65 -17.27 -0.65 5.13
CA THR A 65 -18.39 -1.56 4.84
C THR A 65 -18.87 -1.40 3.40
N SER A 66 -17.92 -1.21 2.47
CA SER A 66 -18.25 -1.10 1.05
C SER A 66 -18.89 -2.39 0.54
N THR A 67 -19.86 -2.25 -0.35
CA THR A 67 -20.52 -3.35 -1.07
C THR A 67 -20.32 -3.25 -2.58
N THR A 68 -19.64 -2.21 -3.07
CA THR A 68 -19.43 -1.94 -4.49
C THR A 68 -17.95 -1.89 -4.86
N ASP A 69 -17.16 -1.09 -4.16
CA ASP A 69 -15.76 -0.84 -4.49
C ASP A 69 -14.84 -1.44 -3.43
N SER A 70 -13.83 -2.19 -3.86
CA SER A 70 -12.82 -2.74 -2.96
C SER A 70 -12.04 -1.63 -2.26
N THR A 71 -11.96 -1.71 -0.93
CA THR A 71 -11.24 -0.77 -0.09
C THR A 71 -10.11 -1.48 0.65
N TYR A 72 -8.91 -0.96 0.54
CA TYR A 72 -7.72 -1.55 1.15
C TYR A 72 -7.17 -0.66 2.25
N ALA A 73 -6.85 -1.26 3.37
CA ALA A 73 -6.13 -0.62 4.46
C ALA A 73 -4.68 -0.34 4.05
N ILE A 74 -4.17 0.83 4.39
CA ILE A 74 -2.76 1.21 4.21
C ILE A 74 -2.05 1.14 5.57
N SER A 75 -2.39 2.07 6.48
CA SER A 75 -1.81 2.10 7.83
C SER A 75 -2.65 2.93 8.79
N PHE A 76 -2.45 2.73 10.09
CA PHE A 76 -2.81 3.75 11.07
C PHE A 76 -1.93 5.00 10.90
N PHE A 77 -2.46 6.15 11.31
CA PHE A 77 -1.62 7.32 11.59
C PHE A 77 -0.75 7.04 12.82
N PRO A 78 0.55 7.44 12.80
CA PRO A 78 1.48 7.10 13.87
C PRO A 78 1.12 7.68 15.26
N HIS A 79 0.32 8.75 15.31
CA HIS A 79 0.06 9.49 16.55
C HIS A 79 -1.41 9.53 16.96
N ASP A 80 -2.31 8.92 16.19
CA ASP A 80 -3.74 8.91 16.51
C ASP A 80 -4.46 7.69 15.89
N SER A 81 -5.77 7.63 16.06
CA SER A 81 -6.61 6.49 15.63
C SER A 81 -7.08 6.57 14.17
N ARG A 82 -6.74 7.64 13.43
CA ARG A 82 -7.06 7.73 12.01
C ARG A 82 -6.35 6.64 11.22
N VAL A 83 -6.93 6.28 10.08
CA VAL A 83 -6.32 5.32 9.17
C VAL A 83 -6.23 5.89 7.76
N LEU A 84 -5.18 5.51 7.04
CA LEU A 84 -5.11 5.66 5.58
C LEU A 84 -5.68 4.42 4.92
N ILE A 85 -6.50 4.64 3.91
CA ILE A 85 -7.07 3.60 3.06
C ILE A 85 -6.89 3.99 1.59
N THR A 86 -7.01 3.02 0.71
CA THR A 86 -7.01 3.25 -0.74
C THR A 86 -8.14 2.48 -1.41
N ARG A 87 -8.71 3.06 -2.45
CA ARG A 87 -9.68 2.42 -3.34
C ARG A 87 -9.73 3.12 -4.68
N ASP A 88 -10.23 2.42 -5.66
CA ASP A 88 -10.67 2.95 -6.94
C ASP A 88 -12.20 2.98 -7.00
N HIS A 89 -12.77 3.41 -8.11
CA HIS A 89 -14.19 3.40 -8.36
C HIS A 89 -14.53 2.49 -9.54
N GLY A 90 -15.36 1.48 -9.27
CA GLY A 90 -15.86 0.57 -10.30
C GLY A 90 -14.77 -0.25 -11.00
N GLY A 91 -13.62 -0.48 -10.37
CA GLY A 91 -12.52 -1.24 -10.93
C GLY A 91 -11.74 -0.50 -12.04
N ASN A 92 -11.76 0.84 -12.03
CA ASN A 92 -11.05 1.66 -13.02
C ASN A 92 -9.54 1.76 -12.78
N GLU A 93 -9.03 1.16 -11.67
CA GLU A 93 -7.63 1.15 -11.24
C GLU A 93 -7.02 2.55 -10.96
N LEU A 94 -7.84 3.59 -10.94
CA LEU A 94 -7.44 4.94 -10.53
C LEU A 94 -7.59 5.08 -9.03
N ASN A 95 -6.66 4.48 -8.30
CA ASN A 95 -6.69 4.47 -6.85
C ASN A 95 -6.40 5.85 -6.28
N HIS A 96 -7.22 6.27 -5.32
CA HIS A 96 -7.01 7.44 -4.49
C HIS A 96 -6.58 7.03 -3.08
N VAL A 97 -5.95 7.93 -2.36
CA VAL A 97 -5.60 7.79 -0.95
C VAL A 97 -6.59 8.61 -0.12
N TYR A 98 -7.19 7.97 0.88
CA TYR A 98 -8.15 8.59 1.79
C TYR A 98 -7.65 8.54 3.22
N ALA A 99 -7.96 9.57 3.98
CA ALA A 99 -7.89 9.55 5.44
C ALA A 99 -9.27 9.31 6.02
N LEU A 100 -9.39 8.34 6.91
CA LEU A 100 -10.62 7.99 7.61
C LEU A 100 -10.43 8.21 9.10
N ALA A 101 -11.27 9.08 9.68
CA ALA A 101 -11.28 9.36 11.11
C ALA A 101 -12.09 8.31 11.89
N GLU A 102 -11.90 8.24 13.20
CA GLU A 102 -12.55 7.26 14.07
C GLU A 102 -14.09 7.41 14.11
N ASP A 103 -14.59 8.62 13.90
CA ASP A 103 -16.02 8.93 13.77
C ASP A 103 -16.62 8.55 12.41
N GLY A 104 -15.81 7.97 11.51
CA GLY A 104 -16.22 7.56 10.17
C GLY A 104 -16.16 8.67 9.12
N VAL A 105 -15.70 9.87 9.47
CA VAL A 105 -15.51 10.96 8.49
C VAL A 105 -14.33 10.61 7.58
N GLU A 106 -14.62 10.51 6.29
CA GLU A 106 -13.65 10.21 5.25
C GLU A 106 -13.28 11.47 4.46
N ARG A 107 -11.99 11.59 4.13
CA ARG A 107 -11.47 12.66 3.29
C ARG A 107 -10.61 12.08 2.17
N ASP A 108 -10.98 12.37 0.92
CA ASP A 108 -10.10 12.12 -0.24
C ASP A 108 -8.91 13.11 -0.20
N LEU A 109 -7.70 12.56 -0.13
CA LEU A 109 -6.46 13.34 -0.08
C LEU A 109 -5.89 13.61 -1.47
N THR A 110 -6.37 12.87 -2.46
CA THR A 110 -5.88 12.90 -3.86
C THR A 110 -7.04 13.03 -4.84
N PRO A 111 -7.92 14.05 -4.68
CA PRO A 111 -9.10 14.19 -5.52
C PRO A 111 -8.77 14.48 -6.98
N GLY A 112 -9.50 13.85 -7.91
CA GLY A 112 -9.38 14.07 -9.36
C GLY A 112 -9.89 12.88 -10.18
N ASP A 113 -10.44 13.15 -11.37
CA ASP A 113 -11.15 12.13 -12.17
C ASP A 113 -10.22 11.15 -12.90
N LYS A 114 -8.96 11.50 -13.12
CA LYS A 114 -8.05 10.76 -14.01
C LYS A 114 -6.66 10.55 -13.39
N LEU A 115 -6.53 10.72 -12.11
CA LEU A 115 -5.27 10.51 -11.42
C LEU A 115 -5.24 9.14 -10.75
N LYS A 116 -4.03 8.65 -10.55
CA LYS A 116 -3.73 7.50 -9.72
C LYS A 116 -2.75 7.94 -8.64
N ALA A 117 -3.01 7.56 -7.41
CA ALA A 117 -2.16 7.88 -6.29
C ALA A 117 -1.85 6.63 -5.46
N GLN A 118 -0.69 6.64 -4.82
CA GLN A 118 -0.21 5.55 -3.98
C GLN A 118 0.54 6.11 -2.77
N PHE A 119 0.24 5.58 -1.60
CA PHE A 119 1.04 5.85 -0.40
C PHE A 119 2.43 5.24 -0.54
N VAL A 120 3.46 6.01 -0.20
CA VAL A 120 4.86 5.59 -0.30
C VAL A 120 5.48 5.30 1.07
N GLY A 121 5.11 6.08 2.10
CA GLY A 121 5.66 5.89 3.44
C GLY A 121 5.40 7.05 4.39
N TRP A 122 5.78 6.86 5.65
CA TRP A 122 5.76 7.88 6.71
C TRP A 122 7.14 8.51 6.88
N SER A 123 7.17 9.79 7.32
CA SER A 123 8.38 10.39 7.88
C SER A 123 8.78 9.71 9.19
N HIS A 124 10.06 9.83 9.60
CA HIS A 124 10.55 9.24 10.85
C HIS A 124 9.73 9.63 12.08
N GLY A 125 9.30 10.89 12.14
CA GLY A 125 8.49 11.37 13.26
C GLY A 125 7.00 11.09 13.12
N GLY A 126 6.52 10.57 11.98
CA GLY A 126 5.09 10.35 11.74
C GLY A 126 4.27 11.64 11.54
N ASP A 127 4.92 12.80 11.49
CA ASP A 127 4.31 14.11 11.28
C ASP A 127 4.00 14.42 9.82
N ALA A 128 4.53 13.60 8.92
CA ALA A 128 4.29 13.69 7.49
C ALA A 128 4.23 12.31 6.85
N PHE A 129 3.63 12.24 5.66
CA PHE A 129 3.64 11.06 4.82
C PHE A 129 3.86 11.44 3.35
N PHE A 130 4.23 10.44 2.56
CA PHE A 130 4.55 10.61 1.16
C PHE A 130 3.56 9.86 0.29
N VAL A 131 3.12 10.51 -0.78
CA VAL A 131 2.22 9.95 -1.78
C VAL A 131 2.82 10.19 -3.16
N SER A 132 2.88 9.16 -3.98
CA SER A 132 3.15 9.32 -5.41
C SER A 132 1.83 9.49 -6.16
N SER A 133 1.80 10.42 -7.13
CA SER A 133 0.60 10.70 -7.92
C SER A 133 0.97 11.20 -9.32
N ASN A 134 0.17 10.81 -10.31
CA ASN A 134 0.30 11.28 -11.69
C ASN A 134 -0.62 12.47 -12.03
N GLU A 135 -1.03 13.24 -11.01
CA GLU A 135 -1.99 14.35 -11.17
C GLU A 135 -1.48 15.48 -12.06
N ARG A 136 -0.16 15.75 -12.09
CA ARG A 136 0.45 16.79 -12.92
C ARG A 136 0.55 16.35 -14.39
N ASP A 137 0.96 15.10 -14.61
CA ASP A 137 1.13 14.50 -15.93
C ASP A 137 0.75 13.01 -15.88
N PRO A 138 -0.22 12.55 -16.66
CA PRO A 138 -0.67 11.15 -16.62
C PRO A 138 0.43 10.10 -16.85
N LYS A 139 1.56 10.49 -17.42
CA LYS A 139 2.70 9.60 -17.71
C LYS A 139 3.67 9.45 -16.55
N PHE A 140 3.67 10.38 -15.59
CA PHE A 140 4.71 10.49 -14.59
C PHE A 140 4.14 10.59 -13.18
N PHE A 141 4.68 9.78 -12.28
CA PHE A 141 4.33 9.80 -10.87
C PHE A 141 5.29 10.71 -10.12
N ASP A 142 4.80 11.86 -9.70
CA ASP A 142 5.52 12.77 -8.80
C ASP A 142 5.39 12.31 -7.35
N VAL A 143 6.26 12.79 -6.46
CA VAL A 143 6.16 12.53 -5.03
C VAL A 143 5.78 13.82 -4.30
N TYR A 144 4.71 13.73 -3.52
CA TYR A 144 4.23 14.80 -2.64
C TYR A 144 4.45 14.43 -1.19
N ARG A 145 4.87 15.42 -0.39
CA ARG A 145 4.91 15.34 1.06
C ARG A 145 3.64 15.97 1.62
N TYR A 146 2.91 15.23 2.43
CA TYR A 146 1.72 15.67 3.14
C TYR A 146 2.02 15.88 4.61
N ASP A 147 1.53 16.97 5.19
CA ASP A 147 1.47 17.15 6.64
C ASP A 147 0.38 16.25 7.24
N ALA A 148 0.71 15.45 8.24
CA ALA A 148 -0.20 14.43 8.77
C ALA A 148 -1.40 15.02 9.53
N LYS A 149 -1.34 16.27 9.97
CA LYS A 149 -2.41 16.95 10.73
C LYS A 149 -3.35 17.73 9.83
N SER A 150 -2.80 18.57 8.97
CA SER A 150 -3.55 19.50 8.12
C SER A 150 -3.87 18.94 6.74
N TYR A 151 -3.14 17.91 6.30
CA TYR A 151 -3.11 17.37 4.94
C TYR A 151 -2.63 18.39 3.89
N ALA A 152 -2.01 19.50 4.33
CA ALA A 152 -1.30 20.39 3.42
C ALA A 152 -0.17 19.64 2.73
N ARG A 153 -0.03 19.83 1.42
CA ARG A 153 0.93 19.07 0.62
C ARG A 153 1.88 19.99 -0.13
N THR A 154 3.09 19.49 -0.34
CA THR A 154 4.13 20.12 -1.15
C THR A 154 4.73 19.11 -2.10
N LEU A 155 5.08 19.55 -3.31
CA LEU A 155 5.82 18.73 -4.27
C LEU A 155 7.24 18.51 -3.75
N LEU A 156 7.63 17.25 -3.52
CA LEU A 156 8.97 16.86 -3.10
C LEU A 156 9.85 16.53 -4.30
N PHE A 157 9.33 15.72 -5.23
CA PHE A 157 10.03 15.26 -6.42
C PHE A 157 9.14 15.37 -7.66
N GLU A 158 9.58 16.12 -8.64
CA GLU A 158 8.96 16.19 -9.97
C GLU A 158 9.60 15.14 -10.89
N ASN A 159 8.79 14.21 -11.35
CA ASN A 159 9.23 13.13 -12.22
C ASN A 159 9.07 13.53 -13.69
N THR A 160 10.16 13.64 -14.41
CA THR A 160 10.16 13.96 -15.85
C THR A 160 10.82 12.88 -16.70
N ALA A 161 11.29 11.79 -16.10
CA ALA A 161 12.11 10.77 -16.74
C ALA A 161 11.54 9.34 -16.65
N GLY A 162 10.27 9.21 -16.23
CA GLY A 162 9.57 7.92 -16.22
C GLY A 162 10.08 6.97 -15.13
N TYR A 163 10.49 7.50 -14.01
CA TYR A 163 10.80 6.71 -12.82
C TYR A 163 9.51 6.30 -12.09
N PHE A 164 9.58 5.19 -11.37
CA PHE A 164 8.56 4.79 -10.40
C PHE A 164 9.10 5.01 -8.98
N PRO A 165 8.53 5.94 -8.19
CA PRO A 165 8.92 6.15 -6.81
C PRO A 165 8.64 4.90 -5.97
N ALA A 166 9.69 4.24 -5.46
CA ALA A 166 9.59 3.01 -4.69
C ALA A 166 9.60 3.24 -3.17
N ALA A 167 10.41 4.19 -2.69
CA ALA A 167 10.51 4.54 -1.29
C ALA A 167 11.03 5.96 -1.10
N VAL A 168 10.63 6.58 0.01
CA VAL A 168 11.17 7.87 0.47
C VAL A 168 11.80 7.66 1.84
N SER A 169 13.03 8.18 2.05
CA SER A 169 13.66 8.13 3.37
C SER A 169 12.83 8.93 4.39
N GLY A 170 12.80 8.49 5.65
CA GLY A 170 11.97 9.10 6.66
C GLY A 170 12.30 10.57 6.99
N ASP A 171 13.49 11.04 6.61
CA ASP A 171 13.93 12.44 6.66
C ASP A 171 13.65 13.21 5.35
N ALA A 172 13.04 12.55 4.36
CA ALA A 172 12.74 13.09 3.03
C ALA A 172 13.98 13.56 2.23
N GLN A 173 15.19 13.11 2.60
CA GLN A 173 16.42 13.51 1.90
C GLN A 173 16.69 12.65 0.65
N TRP A 174 16.11 11.44 0.60
CA TRP A 174 16.35 10.49 -0.47
C TRP A 174 15.07 9.87 -0.97
N ILE A 175 15.01 9.63 -2.29
CA ILE A 175 13.96 8.85 -2.92
C ILE A 175 14.61 7.72 -3.73
N ALA A 176 14.26 6.48 -3.42
CA ALA A 176 14.58 5.33 -4.25
C ALA A 176 13.59 5.29 -5.42
N LEU A 177 14.12 5.20 -6.60
CA LEU A 177 13.38 5.23 -7.86
C LEU A 177 13.67 3.95 -8.63
N ASP A 178 12.65 3.28 -9.09
CA ASP A 178 12.73 2.16 -10.03
C ASP A 178 12.54 2.67 -11.45
N LYS A 179 13.28 2.13 -12.40
CA LYS A 179 13.16 2.43 -13.82
C LYS A 179 13.20 1.14 -14.64
N PRO A 180 12.05 0.64 -15.10
CA PRO A 180 12.00 -0.49 -16.00
C PRO A 180 12.68 -0.15 -17.34
N ASN A 181 13.58 -1.02 -17.78
CA ASN A 181 14.20 -0.99 -19.10
C ASN A 181 13.45 -1.93 -20.07
N THR A 182 13.14 -3.15 -19.55
CA THR A 182 12.34 -4.16 -20.25
C THR A 182 11.36 -4.82 -19.24
N THR A 183 10.61 -5.82 -19.68
CA THR A 183 9.72 -6.60 -18.80
C THR A 183 10.50 -7.35 -17.70
N ASN A 184 11.74 -7.71 -17.96
CA ASN A 184 12.58 -8.53 -17.06
C ASN A 184 13.81 -7.78 -16.53
N ASP A 185 13.94 -6.51 -16.87
CA ASP A 185 15.10 -5.69 -16.48
C ASP A 185 14.66 -4.34 -15.97
N SER A 186 15.15 -3.96 -14.80
CA SER A 186 14.94 -2.65 -14.19
C SER A 186 16.17 -2.18 -13.43
N ASP A 187 16.31 -0.88 -13.34
CA ASP A 187 17.38 -0.22 -12.62
C ASP A 187 16.88 0.58 -11.42
N ILE A 188 17.71 0.62 -10.39
CA ILE A 188 17.48 1.45 -9.21
C ILE A 188 18.29 2.74 -9.31
N TYR A 189 17.60 3.84 -9.08
CA TYR A 189 18.17 5.18 -8.99
C TYR A 189 17.90 5.77 -7.61
N LEU A 190 18.78 6.65 -7.17
CA LEU A 190 18.63 7.40 -5.93
C LEU A 190 18.60 8.89 -6.23
N TRP A 191 17.49 9.54 -5.93
CA TRP A 191 17.37 10.99 -6.00
C TRP A 191 17.69 11.63 -4.66
N SER A 192 18.43 12.76 -4.69
CA SER A 192 18.78 13.54 -3.51
C SER A 192 18.00 14.84 -3.43
N ALA A 193 17.35 15.12 -2.30
CA ALA A 193 16.66 16.37 -2.05
C ALA A 193 17.61 17.58 -1.98
N ALA A 194 18.83 17.36 -1.47
CA ALA A 194 19.82 18.41 -1.33
C ALA A 194 20.40 18.92 -2.66
N THR A 195 20.71 17.98 -3.57
CA THR A 195 21.33 18.31 -4.87
C THR A 195 20.35 18.32 -6.04
N LYS A 196 19.13 17.81 -5.84
CA LYS A 196 18.12 17.56 -6.89
C LYS A 196 18.65 16.64 -8.02
N ALA A 197 19.72 15.92 -7.78
CA ALA A 197 20.32 15.01 -8.74
C ALA A 197 19.88 13.57 -8.51
N THR A 198 19.82 12.81 -9.61
CA THR A 198 19.53 11.38 -9.61
C THR A 198 20.80 10.60 -9.95
N THR A 199 21.14 9.59 -9.14
CA THR A 199 22.30 8.73 -9.31
C THR A 199 21.85 7.30 -9.62
N HIS A 200 22.40 6.69 -10.66
CA HIS A 200 22.17 5.28 -10.99
C HIS A 200 22.95 4.37 -10.05
N ILE A 201 22.24 3.53 -9.27
CA ILE A 201 22.83 2.70 -8.21
C ILE A 201 23.11 1.27 -8.68
N SER A 202 22.19 0.66 -9.44
CA SER A 202 22.22 -0.76 -9.82
C SER A 202 22.85 -1.02 -11.19
N LYS A 203 23.86 -0.26 -11.59
CA LYS A 203 24.50 -0.46 -12.90
C LYS A 203 24.94 -1.89 -13.10
N HIS A 204 24.49 -2.51 -14.19
CA HIS A 204 24.87 -3.86 -14.57
C HIS A 204 25.06 -3.97 -16.10
N THR A 205 25.56 -5.10 -16.56
CA THR A 205 25.71 -5.43 -17.99
C THR A 205 24.95 -6.72 -18.27
N GLY A 206 24.13 -6.72 -19.31
CA GLY A 206 23.23 -7.83 -19.67
C GLY A 206 21.84 -7.65 -19.09
N ASP A 207 20.89 -8.42 -19.63
CA ASP A 207 19.49 -8.49 -19.19
C ASP A 207 19.33 -9.53 -18.09
#